data_8d1645888ee01b47b4c438caf146dcd3
#
_entry.id   8d1645888ee01b47b4c438caf146dcd3
#
_cell.length_a   1.000
_cell.length_b   1.000
_cell.length_c   1.000
_cell.angle_alpha   90.00
_cell.angle_beta   90.00
_cell.angle_gamma   90.00
#
_symmetry.space_group_name_H-M   'P 1'
#
loop_
_entity.id
_entity.type
_entity.pdbx_description
1 polymer ?
#
loop_
_entity_poly.entity_id
_entity_poly.type
_entity_poly.pdbx_seq_one_letter_code
_entity_poly.pdbx_strand_id
1 'polypeptide(L)'
;IEMGRWNTWSAGVTAAMPLVNAQLWKSLEISGMDVELAVEKARASRLDMVTQVKNAYFATLLAKEAFDVYKQVYENALQNLEVTQKKYDAQKASDMDLLRAKTTVANAIPNVYNAESSVILALWQLKAILGVDLDMNLDIAGRLEDHAEHMLRDINQHDSLDLDRNSMMKQLAIQAEMLAETIKVQQYANIPSLA
;
A
#
# COMPACT_ATOMS: atom_id res chain seq x y z
N ILE A 1 76.95 23.10 15.46
CA ILE A 1 76.52 23.20 14.08
C ILE A 1 75.13 22.55 14.03
N GLU A 2 74.07 23.34 14.12
CA GLU A 2 72.70 22.85 13.94
C GLU A 2 72.43 22.76 12.46
N MET A 3 72.35 21.57 11.92
CA MET A 3 71.88 21.28 10.61
C MET A 3 70.49 20.61 10.69
N GLY A 4 69.48 21.43 10.79
CA GLY A 4 68.08 21.02 10.74
C GLY A 4 67.25 21.98 9.90
N ARG A 5 66.52 21.51 8.89
CA ARG A 5 65.46 22.28 8.21
C ARG A 5 64.25 22.34 9.13
N TRP A 6 63.87 23.50 9.58
CA TRP A 6 62.81 23.68 10.54
C TRP A 6 61.39 23.51 9.97
N ASN A 7 61.21 23.77 8.67
CA ASN A 7 59.93 23.58 8.01
C ASN A 7 60.12 23.10 6.56
N THR A 8 59.52 21.95 6.23
CA THR A 8 59.46 21.45 4.87
C THR A 8 58.00 21.44 4.45
N TRP A 9 57.63 22.26 3.46
CA TRP A 9 56.32 22.26 2.87
C TRP A 9 56.42 21.59 1.50
N SER A 10 55.55 20.60 1.24
CA SER A 10 55.39 19.99 -0.07
C SER A 10 53.93 20.01 -0.46
N ALA A 11 53.64 20.54 -1.63
CA ALA A 11 52.31 20.45 -2.23
C ALA A 11 52.48 19.77 -3.60
N GLY A 12 51.68 18.73 -3.84
CA GLY A 12 51.69 18.01 -5.12
C GLY A 12 50.27 17.80 -5.58
N VAL A 13 50.04 18.02 -6.89
CA VAL A 13 48.80 17.64 -7.55
C VAL A 13 49.13 16.48 -8.51
N THR A 14 48.50 15.34 -8.24
CA THR A 14 48.65 14.13 -9.08
C THR A 14 47.31 13.92 -9.79
N ALA A 15 47.36 13.79 -11.15
CA ALA A 15 46.23 13.35 -11.96
C ALA A 15 46.62 12.04 -12.65
N ALA A 16 45.81 11.00 -12.46
CA ALA A 16 45.99 9.71 -13.12
C ALA A 16 44.69 9.38 -13.87
N MET A 17 44.82 8.99 -15.15
CA MET A 17 43.69 8.59 -15.98
C MET A 17 43.93 7.16 -16.46
N PRO A 18 43.08 6.19 -16.08
CA PRO A 18 43.21 4.82 -16.57
C PRO A 18 42.85 4.78 -18.06
N LEU A 19 43.78 4.39 -18.90
CA LEU A 19 43.62 4.28 -20.37
C LEU A 19 42.97 2.96 -20.76
N VAL A 20 43.34 1.88 -20.09
CA VAL A 20 42.76 0.55 -20.28
C VAL A 20 42.50 -0.09 -18.93
N ASN A 21 41.23 -0.25 -18.57
CA ASN A 21 40.82 -0.92 -17.36
C ASN A 21 39.55 -1.75 -17.60
N ALA A 22 39.69 -3.05 -17.73
CA ALA A 22 38.60 -3.97 -18.01
C ALA A 22 37.55 -4.02 -16.87
N GLN A 23 37.99 -3.86 -15.60
CA GLN A 23 37.07 -3.78 -14.46
C GLN A 23 36.19 -2.53 -14.52
N LEU A 24 36.77 -1.37 -14.89
CA LEU A 24 36.03 -0.12 -14.99
C LEU A 24 34.90 -0.23 -16.03
N TRP A 25 35.19 -0.81 -17.19
CA TRP A 25 34.21 -0.95 -18.25
C TRP A 25 33.09 -1.92 -17.84
N LYS A 26 33.42 -2.99 -17.16
CA LYS A 26 32.43 -3.93 -16.67
C LYS A 26 31.60 -3.35 -15.52
N SER A 27 32.19 -2.51 -14.69
CA SER A 27 31.47 -1.76 -13.65
C SER A 27 30.47 -0.74 -14.25
N LEU A 28 30.81 -0.14 -15.38
CA LEU A 28 29.89 0.73 -16.15
C LEU A 28 28.67 -0.03 -16.66
N GLU A 29 28.87 -1.25 -17.15
CA GLU A 29 27.79 -2.13 -17.61
C GLU A 29 26.85 -2.50 -16.45
N ILE A 30 27.41 -2.87 -15.28
CA ILE A 30 26.62 -3.12 -14.06
C ILE A 30 25.86 -1.85 -13.63
N SER A 31 26.48 -0.67 -13.73
CA SER A 31 25.81 0.60 -13.44
C SER A 31 24.64 0.87 -14.39
N GLY A 32 24.71 0.43 -15.63
CA GLY A 32 23.59 0.45 -16.56
C GLY A 32 22.44 -0.46 -16.13
N MET A 33 22.75 -1.66 -15.65
CA MET A 33 21.75 -2.59 -15.08
C MET A 33 21.12 -2.05 -13.80
N ASP A 34 21.87 -1.31 -12.97
CA ASP A 34 21.32 -0.62 -11.78
C ASP A 34 20.23 0.40 -12.16
N VAL A 35 20.42 1.12 -13.28
CA VAL A 35 19.40 2.04 -13.79
C VAL A 35 18.15 1.27 -14.23
N GLU A 36 18.30 0.15 -14.93
CA GLU A 36 17.19 -0.69 -15.35
C GLU A 36 16.45 -1.27 -14.14
N LEU A 37 17.17 -1.74 -13.12
CA LEU A 37 16.61 -2.19 -11.86
C LEU A 37 15.84 -1.06 -11.15
N ALA A 38 16.36 0.16 -11.15
CA ALA A 38 15.70 1.32 -10.55
C ALA A 38 14.37 1.66 -11.27
N VAL A 39 14.36 1.59 -12.61
CA VAL A 39 13.15 1.79 -13.42
C VAL A 39 12.09 0.72 -13.09
N GLU A 40 12.49 -0.55 -12.98
CA GLU A 40 11.58 -1.63 -12.67
C GLU A 40 11.06 -1.55 -11.22
N LYS A 41 11.89 -1.10 -10.26
CA LYS A 41 11.46 -0.77 -8.89
C LYS A 41 10.44 0.37 -8.86
N ALA A 42 10.65 1.42 -9.66
CA ALA A 42 9.69 2.52 -9.78
C ALA A 42 8.36 2.05 -10.36
N ARG A 43 8.39 1.12 -11.36
CA ARG A 43 7.18 0.49 -11.90
C ARG A 43 6.44 -0.33 -10.85
N ALA A 44 7.14 -1.14 -10.06
CA ALA A 44 6.58 -1.91 -8.96
C ALA A 44 5.91 -0.99 -7.92
N SER A 45 6.62 0.04 -7.47
CA SER A 45 6.10 1.00 -6.49
C SER A 45 4.82 1.71 -6.97
N ARG A 46 4.74 2.03 -8.28
CA ARG A 46 3.51 2.60 -8.86
C ARG A 46 2.34 1.62 -8.81
N LEU A 47 2.57 0.34 -9.14
CA LEU A 47 1.54 -0.70 -9.09
C LEU A 47 1.07 -0.95 -7.66
N ASP A 48 2.00 -0.98 -6.71
CA ASP A 48 1.70 -1.13 -5.29
C ASP A 48 0.85 0.05 -4.77
N MET A 49 1.19 1.27 -5.15
CA MET A 49 0.42 2.46 -4.79
C MET A 49 -1.01 2.39 -5.33
N VAL A 50 -1.17 2.02 -6.62
CA VAL A 50 -2.51 1.84 -7.22
C VAL A 50 -3.31 0.78 -6.47
N THR A 51 -2.67 -0.32 -6.08
CA THR A 51 -3.32 -1.39 -5.32
C THR A 51 -3.73 -0.91 -3.92
N GLN A 52 -2.86 -0.18 -3.22
CA GLN A 52 -3.16 0.38 -1.90
C GLN A 52 -4.34 1.37 -1.96
N VAL A 53 -4.36 2.27 -2.95
CA VAL A 53 -5.48 3.20 -3.15
C VAL A 53 -6.78 2.46 -3.42
N LYS A 54 -6.77 1.44 -4.30
CA LYS A 54 -7.95 0.62 -4.58
C LYS A 54 -8.46 -0.08 -3.32
N ASN A 55 -7.55 -0.70 -2.56
CA ASN A 55 -7.92 -1.38 -1.31
C ASN A 55 -8.52 -0.42 -0.29
N ALA A 56 -7.93 0.76 -0.10
CA ALA A 56 -8.47 1.78 0.81
C ALA A 56 -9.82 2.32 0.34
N TYR A 57 -9.99 2.50 -0.97
CA TYR A 57 -11.26 2.91 -1.56
C TYR A 57 -12.38 1.88 -1.29
N PHE A 58 -12.13 0.60 -1.59
CA PHE A 58 -13.11 -0.46 -1.34
C PHE A 58 -13.36 -0.69 0.15
N ALA A 59 -12.33 -0.55 1.00
CA ALA A 59 -12.50 -0.60 2.44
C ALA A 59 -13.43 0.53 2.95
N THR A 60 -13.33 1.72 2.38
CA THR A 60 -14.21 2.83 2.73
C THR A 60 -15.64 2.63 2.23
N LEU A 61 -15.82 2.10 1.01
CA LEU A 61 -17.15 1.72 0.52
C LEU A 61 -17.80 0.67 1.42
N LEU A 62 -17.04 -0.36 1.80
CA LEU A 62 -17.53 -1.42 2.70
C LEU A 62 -17.93 -0.85 4.08
N ALA A 63 -17.13 0.07 4.62
CA ALA A 63 -17.45 0.72 5.89
C ALA A 63 -18.74 1.54 5.81
N LYS A 64 -18.97 2.27 4.69
CA LYS A 64 -20.22 3.02 4.44
C LYS A 64 -21.43 2.08 4.36
N GLU A 65 -21.36 1.01 3.58
CA GLU A 65 -22.45 0.05 3.46
C GLU A 65 -22.73 -0.63 4.81
N ALA A 66 -21.70 -0.97 5.57
CA ALA A 66 -21.86 -1.52 6.92
C ALA A 66 -22.57 -0.53 7.86
N PHE A 67 -22.23 0.76 7.80
CA PHE A 67 -22.89 1.80 8.56
C PHE A 67 -24.39 1.90 8.21
N ASP A 68 -24.73 1.88 6.93
CA ASP A 68 -26.11 1.93 6.46
C ASP A 68 -26.92 0.71 6.95
N VAL A 69 -26.30 -0.49 6.91
CA VAL A 69 -26.91 -1.73 7.45
C VAL A 69 -27.16 -1.62 8.94
N TYR A 70 -26.18 -1.18 9.75
CA TYR A 70 -26.37 -1.03 11.20
C TYR A 70 -27.41 0.04 11.53
N LYS A 71 -27.46 1.13 10.78
CA LYS A 71 -28.49 2.16 10.91
C LYS A 71 -29.87 1.59 10.63
N GLN A 72 -30.02 0.79 9.58
CA GLN A 72 -31.30 0.14 9.26
C GLN A 72 -31.71 -0.87 10.33
N VAL A 73 -30.76 -1.65 10.89
CA VAL A 73 -31.03 -2.55 12.01
C VAL A 73 -31.54 -1.79 13.24
N TYR A 74 -30.93 -0.64 13.55
CA TYR A 74 -31.37 0.23 14.64
C TYR A 74 -32.78 0.80 14.38
N GLU A 75 -33.06 1.30 13.19
CA GLU A 75 -34.39 1.81 12.80
C GLU A 75 -35.47 0.71 12.88
N ASN A 76 -35.16 -0.51 12.43
CA ASN A 76 -36.05 -1.65 12.55
C ASN A 76 -36.30 -2.03 14.02
N ALA A 77 -35.28 -1.96 14.86
CA ALA A 77 -35.42 -2.21 16.32
C ALA A 77 -36.32 -1.16 16.97
N LEU A 78 -36.19 0.13 16.58
CA LEU A 78 -37.06 1.19 17.06
C LEU A 78 -38.53 0.97 16.65
N GLN A 79 -38.78 0.61 15.39
CA GLN A 79 -40.13 0.30 14.93
C GLN A 79 -40.74 -0.88 15.66
N ASN A 80 -39.96 -1.94 15.91
CA ASN A 80 -40.39 -3.09 16.68
C ASN A 80 -40.71 -2.70 18.14
N LEU A 81 -39.90 -1.84 18.74
CA LEU A 81 -40.17 -1.32 20.08
C LEU A 81 -41.50 -0.54 20.14
N GLU A 82 -41.73 0.33 19.15
CA GLU A 82 -42.97 1.11 19.04
C GLU A 82 -44.22 0.19 18.93
N VAL A 83 -44.15 -0.82 18.06
CA VAL A 83 -45.22 -1.82 17.91
C VAL A 83 -45.45 -2.61 19.21
N THR A 84 -44.37 -3.01 19.86
CA THR A 84 -44.43 -3.77 21.11
C THR A 84 -44.98 -2.91 22.25
N GLN A 85 -44.62 -1.63 22.31
CA GLN A 85 -45.18 -0.68 23.28
C GLN A 85 -46.69 -0.53 23.09
N LYS A 86 -47.17 -0.33 21.85
CA LYS A 86 -48.62 -0.25 21.56
C LYS A 86 -49.37 -1.53 21.95
N LYS A 87 -48.76 -2.70 21.73
CA LYS A 87 -49.34 -4.00 22.18
C LYS A 87 -49.37 -4.12 23.70
N TYR A 88 -48.33 -3.66 24.38
CA TYR A 88 -48.28 -3.64 25.84
C TYR A 88 -49.34 -2.72 26.43
N ASP A 89 -49.46 -1.51 25.91
CA ASP A 89 -50.49 -0.55 26.35
C ASP A 89 -51.93 -1.10 26.15
N ALA A 90 -52.12 -1.91 25.10
CA ALA A 90 -53.36 -2.64 24.82
C ALA A 90 -53.50 -3.97 25.60
N GLN A 91 -52.60 -4.25 26.56
CA GLN A 91 -52.54 -5.50 27.34
C GLN A 91 -52.40 -6.78 26.50
N LYS A 92 -51.77 -6.68 25.29
CA LYS A 92 -51.55 -7.80 24.36
C LYS A 92 -50.09 -8.24 24.29
N ALA A 93 -49.21 -7.66 25.10
CA ALA A 93 -47.81 -8.04 25.20
C ALA A 93 -47.42 -8.06 26.70
N SER A 94 -46.40 -8.85 27.03
CA SER A 94 -45.88 -8.95 28.39
C SER A 94 -44.83 -7.88 28.68
N ASP A 95 -44.58 -7.58 29.96
CA ASP A 95 -43.46 -6.76 30.42
C ASP A 95 -42.12 -7.27 29.88
N MET A 96 -41.98 -8.60 29.79
CA MET A 96 -40.77 -9.23 29.28
C MET A 96 -40.54 -8.93 27.78
N ASP A 97 -41.61 -8.92 26.99
CA ASP A 97 -41.53 -8.60 25.56
C ASP A 97 -41.11 -7.14 25.36
N LEU A 98 -41.71 -6.23 26.15
CA LEU A 98 -41.33 -4.83 26.13
C LEU A 98 -39.86 -4.61 26.55
N LEU A 99 -39.42 -5.30 27.60
CA LEU A 99 -38.05 -5.20 28.08
C LEU A 99 -37.05 -5.74 27.03
N ARG A 100 -37.37 -6.86 26.37
CA ARG A 100 -36.57 -7.41 25.28
C ARG A 100 -36.48 -6.42 24.11
N ALA A 101 -37.57 -5.80 23.69
CA ALA A 101 -37.55 -4.80 22.60
C ALA A 101 -36.66 -3.60 22.99
N LYS A 102 -36.78 -3.07 24.22
CA LYS A 102 -35.92 -2.00 24.73
C LYS A 102 -34.44 -2.39 24.73
N THR A 103 -34.13 -3.61 25.18
CA THR A 103 -32.75 -4.12 25.20
C THR A 103 -32.19 -4.27 23.79
N THR A 104 -33.00 -4.71 22.81
CA THR A 104 -32.60 -4.82 21.41
C THR A 104 -32.19 -3.46 20.83
N VAL A 105 -32.97 -2.42 21.11
CA VAL A 105 -32.62 -1.04 20.69
C VAL A 105 -31.33 -0.57 21.37
N ALA A 106 -31.23 -0.77 22.69
CA ALA A 106 -30.05 -0.37 23.44
C ALA A 106 -28.76 -1.05 22.93
N ASN A 107 -28.84 -2.33 22.53
CA ASN A 107 -27.72 -3.08 21.98
C ASN A 107 -27.38 -2.68 20.54
N ALA A 108 -28.30 -2.13 19.77
CA ALA A 108 -28.05 -1.66 18.43
C ALA A 108 -27.27 -0.33 18.39
N ILE A 109 -27.45 0.53 19.39
CA ILE A 109 -26.82 1.86 19.44
C ILE A 109 -25.28 1.81 19.36
N PRO A 110 -24.56 1.00 20.16
CA PRO A 110 -23.10 0.94 20.06
C PRO A 110 -22.60 0.49 18.69
N ASN A 111 -23.34 -0.39 18.01
CA ASN A 111 -22.96 -0.90 16.70
C ASN A 111 -23.02 0.22 15.64
N VAL A 112 -24.01 1.11 15.71
CA VAL A 112 -24.10 2.27 14.82
C VAL A 112 -22.92 3.22 15.04
N TYR A 113 -22.58 3.56 16.30
CA TYR A 113 -21.44 4.43 16.59
C TYR A 113 -20.09 3.80 16.20
N ASN A 114 -19.93 2.50 16.40
CA ASN A 114 -18.73 1.79 15.96
C ASN A 114 -18.60 1.80 14.44
N ALA A 115 -19.69 1.60 13.72
CA ALA A 115 -19.70 1.66 12.27
C ALA A 115 -19.41 3.08 11.75
N GLU A 116 -19.99 4.12 12.35
CA GLU A 116 -19.69 5.51 12.04
C GLU A 116 -18.19 5.82 12.22
N SER A 117 -17.63 5.42 13.36
CA SER A 117 -16.20 5.58 13.63
C SER A 117 -15.34 4.85 12.59
N SER A 118 -15.78 3.66 12.15
CA SER A 118 -15.09 2.89 11.12
C SER A 118 -15.08 3.61 9.76
N VAL A 119 -16.16 4.29 9.39
CA VAL A 119 -16.21 5.12 8.17
C VAL A 119 -15.21 6.26 8.26
N ILE A 120 -15.17 6.97 9.39
CA ILE A 120 -14.24 8.09 9.60
C ILE A 120 -12.78 7.61 9.50
N LEU A 121 -12.45 6.50 10.15
CA LEU A 121 -11.10 5.92 10.10
C LEU A 121 -10.71 5.47 8.70
N ALA A 122 -11.61 4.82 7.96
CA ALA A 122 -11.37 4.40 6.58
C ALA A 122 -11.15 5.60 5.64
N LEU A 123 -11.91 6.69 5.81
CA LEU A 123 -11.71 7.94 5.08
C LEU A 123 -10.35 8.58 5.40
N TRP A 124 -9.95 8.61 6.67
CA TRP A 124 -8.63 9.13 7.06
C TRP A 124 -7.49 8.30 6.47
N GLN A 125 -7.64 6.98 6.47
CA GLN A 125 -6.65 6.09 5.85
C GLN A 125 -6.53 6.33 4.35
N LEU A 126 -7.67 6.50 3.65
CA LEU A 126 -7.67 6.85 2.23
C LEU A 126 -7.00 8.20 1.98
N LYS A 127 -7.31 9.23 2.77
CA LYS A 127 -6.67 10.55 2.67
C LYS A 127 -5.16 10.46 2.89
N ALA A 128 -4.72 9.69 3.88
CA ALA A 128 -3.30 9.50 4.17
C ALA A 128 -2.55 8.85 2.99
N ILE A 129 -3.16 7.83 2.35
CA ILE A 129 -2.58 7.16 1.17
C ILE A 129 -2.54 8.10 -0.04
N LEU A 130 -3.56 8.96 -0.21
CA LEU A 130 -3.61 9.95 -1.29
C LEU A 130 -2.68 11.15 -1.04
N GLY A 131 -2.13 11.30 0.18
CA GLY A 131 -1.29 12.43 0.55
C GLY A 131 -2.03 13.77 0.64
N VAL A 132 -3.36 13.73 0.84
CA VAL A 132 -4.19 14.94 1.00
C VAL A 132 -4.37 15.26 2.48
N ASP A 133 -4.67 16.53 2.76
CA ASP A 133 -4.89 16.99 4.12
C ASP A 133 -6.08 16.26 4.76
N LEU A 134 -5.95 15.89 6.03
CA LEU A 134 -7.00 15.19 6.78
C LEU A 134 -8.25 16.07 6.98
N ASP A 135 -8.07 17.38 7.03
CA ASP A 135 -9.17 18.34 7.18
C ASP A 135 -9.92 18.60 5.87
N MET A 136 -9.39 18.15 4.74
CA MET A 136 -10.05 18.26 3.45
C MET A 136 -11.37 17.47 3.45
N ASN A 137 -12.46 18.07 3.01
CA ASN A 137 -13.71 17.36 2.87
C ASN A 137 -13.64 16.45 1.63
N LEU A 138 -13.41 15.17 1.86
CA LEU A 138 -13.38 14.13 0.82
C LEU A 138 -14.56 13.20 1.04
N ASP A 139 -15.40 13.06 0.04
CA ASP A 139 -16.44 12.03 -0.02
C ASP A 139 -16.22 11.09 -1.19
N ILE A 140 -16.65 9.84 -1.03
CA ILE A 140 -16.50 8.80 -2.05
C ILE A 140 -17.83 8.60 -2.75
N ALA A 141 -17.82 8.71 -4.07
CA ALA A 141 -18.95 8.39 -4.93
C ALA A 141 -18.95 6.90 -5.29
N GLY A 142 -20.14 6.32 -5.49
CA GLY A 142 -20.35 4.93 -5.88
C GLY A 142 -20.79 4.05 -4.71
N ARG A 143 -21.32 2.87 -5.07
CA ARG A 143 -21.74 1.82 -4.14
C ARG A 143 -20.96 0.55 -4.44
N LEU A 144 -20.84 -0.30 -3.43
CA LEU A 144 -20.13 -1.57 -3.59
C LEU A 144 -20.79 -2.47 -4.65
N GLU A 145 -22.10 -2.39 -4.76
CA GLU A 145 -22.90 -3.14 -5.76
C GLU A 145 -22.49 -2.82 -7.20
N ASP A 146 -22.14 -1.57 -7.49
CA ASP A 146 -21.75 -1.12 -8.83
C ASP A 146 -20.46 -1.82 -9.32
N HIS A 147 -19.65 -2.30 -8.40
CA HIS A 147 -18.38 -2.99 -8.68
C HIS A 147 -18.47 -4.51 -8.62
N ALA A 148 -19.57 -5.08 -8.10
CA ALA A 148 -19.71 -6.51 -7.86
C ALA A 148 -19.59 -7.35 -9.15
N GLU A 149 -20.20 -6.90 -10.24
CA GLU A 149 -20.13 -7.59 -11.54
C GLU A 149 -18.69 -7.65 -12.10
N HIS A 150 -17.95 -6.56 -11.97
CA HIS A 150 -16.55 -6.51 -12.44
C HIS A 150 -15.64 -7.43 -11.61
N MET A 151 -15.81 -7.43 -10.30
CA MET A 151 -15.04 -8.32 -9.41
C MET A 151 -15.30 -9.81 -9.71
N LEU A 152 -16.55 -10.18 -9.95
CA LEU A 152 -16.92 -11.56 -10.26
C LEU A 152 -16.43 -12.03 -11.64
N ARG A 153 -16.35 -11.13 -12.61
CA ARG A 153 -15.81 -11.43 -13.96
C ARG A 153 -14.31 -11.69 -13.89
N ASP A 154 -13.55 -10.88 -13.17
CA ASP A 154 -12.09 -11.04 -13.07
C ASP A 154 -11.67 -12.33 -12.38
N ILE A 155 -12.46 -12.84 -11.43
CA ILE A 155 -12.20 -14.12 -10.76
C ILE A 155 -12.37 -15.31 -11.72
N ASN A 156 -13.26 -15.21 -12.71
CA ASN A 156 -13.55 -16.28 -13.65
C ASN A 156 -12.66 -16.26 -14.90
N GLN A 157 -11.89 -15.22 -15.14
CA GLN A 157 -10.89 -15.19 -16.19
C GLN A 157 -9.63 -15.90 -15.67
N HIS A 158 -9.47 -17.17 -16.04
CA HIS A 158 -8.21 -17.90 -15.92
C HIS A 158 -7.23 -17.33 -16.94
N ASP A 159 -6.72 -16.15 -16.64
CA ASP A 159 -5.59 -15.62 -17.39
C ASP A 159 -4.36 -16.44 -17.00
N SER A 160 -3.67 -17.00 -17.99
CA SER A 160 -2.41 -17.72 -17.76
C SER A 160 -1.49 -16.75 -17.01
N LEU A 161 -0.99 -17.17 -15.86
CA LEU A 161 -0.05 -16.38 -15.05
C LEU A 161 1.20 -16.09 -15.90
N ASP A 162 1.22 -14.92 -16.52
CA ASP A 162 2.37 -14.42 -17.24
C ASP A 162 3.40 -13.87 -16.23
N LEU A 163 4.27 -14.77 -15.78
CA LEU A 163 5.32 -14.43 -14.81
C LEU A 163 6.34 -13.43 -15.37
N ASP A 164 6.48 -13.38 -16.71
CA ASP A 164 7.41 -12.43 -17.35
C ASP A 164 6.95 -10.98 -17.25
N ARG A 165 5.67 -10.75 -17.00
CA ARG A 165 5.11 -9.42 -16.72
C ARG A 165 5.21 -9.01 -15.26
N ASN A 166 5.55 -9.95 -14.37
CA ASN A 166 5.66 -9.67 -12.94
C ASN A 166 6.93 -8.83 -12.67
N SER A 167 6.71 -7.64 -12.09
CA SER A 167 7.80 -6.70 -11.79
C SER A 167 8.83 -7.28 -10.82
N MET A 168 8.41 -8.06 -9.85
CA MET A 168 9.31 -8.70 -8.89
C MET A 168 10.20 -9.76 -9.56
N MET A 169 9.63 -10.56 -10.47
CA MET A 169 10.40 -11.54 -11.25
C MET A 169 11.43 -10.86 -12.15
N LYS A 170 11.08 -9.74 -12.80
CA LYS A 170 12.02 -8.95 -13.58
C LYS A 170 13.14 -8.38 -12.75
N GLN A 171 12.84 -7.83 -11.57
CA GLN A 171 13.86 -7.33 -10.65
C GLN A 171 14.84 -8.43 -10.24
N LEU A 172 14.33 -9.63 -9.91
CA LEU A 172 15.16 -10.78 -9.56
C LEU A 172 16.03 -11.25 -10.74
N ALA A 173 15.51 -11.24 -11.95
CA ALA A 173 16.27 -11.58 -13.16
C ALA A 173 17.42 -10.59 -13.38
N ILE A 174 17.16 -9.28 -13.30
CA ILE A 174 18.19 -8.23 -13.43
C ILE A 174 19.23 -8.38 -12.31
N GLN A 175 18.82 -8.63 -11.07
CA GLN A 175 19.76 -8.83 -9.96
C GLN A 175 20.63 -10.08 -10.15
N ALA A 176 20.07 -11.16 -10.66
CA ALA A 176 20.84 -12.38 -10.96
C ALA A 176 21.88 -12.12 -12.06
N GLU A 177 21.54 -11.36 -13.08
CA GLU A 177 22.45 -10.94 -14.15
C GLU A 177 23.56 -10.02 -13.62
N MET A 178 23.23 -9.04 -12.79
CA MET A 178 24.20 -8.17 -12.13
C MET A 178 25.21 -8.96 -11.28
N LEU A 179 24.73 -9.99 -10.55
CA LEU A 179 25.63 -10.86 -9.79
C LEU A 179 26.57 -11.65 -10.70
N ALA A 180 26.08 -12.17 -11.82
CA ALA A 180 26.89 -12.86 -12.82
C ALA A 180 27.96 -11.93 -13.41
N GLU A 181 27.62 -10.68 -13.70
CA GLU A 181 28.56 -9.68 -14.19
C GLU A 181 29.57 -9.25 -13.10
N THR A 182 29.15 -9.19 -11.86
CA THR A 182 30.06 -8.91 -10.71
C THR A 182 31.15 -9.99 -10.58
N ILE A 183 30.81 -11.26 -10.84
CA ILE A 183 31.80 -12.34 -10.88
C ILE A 183 32.84 -12.07 -11.98
N LYS A 184 32.40 -11.60 -13.16
CA LYS A 184 33.32 -11.25 -14.27
C LYS A 184 34.22 -10.07 -13.91
N VAL A 185 33.70 -9.04 -13.22
CA VAL A 185 34.53 -7.93 -12.70
C VAL A 185 35.66 -8.47 -11.82
N GLN A 186 35.36 -9.44 -10.94
CA GLN A 186 36.36 -10.04 -10.08
C GLN A 186 37.39 -10.88 -10.86
N GLN A 187 36.96 -11.54 -11.92
CA GLN A 187 37.89 -12.25 -12.82
C GLN A 187 38.82 -11.29 -13.57
N TYR A 188 38.31 -10.12 -13.98
CA TYR A 188 39.08 -9.09 -14.66
C TYR A 188 40.04 -8.32 -13.76
N ALA A 189 39.95 -8.50 -12.43
CA ALA A 189 40.92 -7.98 -11.48
C ALA A 189 42.34 -8.50 -11.73
N ASN A 190 42.47 -9.68 -12.36
CA ASN A 190 43.72 -10.30 -12.70
C ASN A 190 44.34 -9.80 -14.02
N ILE A 191 43.61 -8.94 -14.77
CA ILE A 191 44.10 -8.36 -16.03
C ILE A 191 44.90 -7.09 -15.73
N PRO A 192 46.13 -6.92 -16.28
CA PRO A 192 46.89 -5.71 -16.05
C PRO A 192 46.16 -4.46 -16.57
N SER A 193 46.11 -3.41 -15.74
CA SER A 193 45.56 -2.11 -16.11
C SER A 193 46.70 -1.19 -16.60
N LEU A 194 46.46 -0.38 -17.65
CA LEU A 194 47.36 0.64 -18.12
C LEU A 194 46.78 2.01 -17.67
N ALA A 195 47.60 2.78 -16.97
CA ALA A 195 47.31 4.15 -16.54
C ALA A 195 48.36 5.12 -17.05
#